data_12ef45b71d3c014b0d226a22a8d2c1d6
#
_entry.id   12ef45b71d3c014b0d226a22a8d2c1d6
#
_cell.length_a   1.000
_cell.length_b   1.000
_cell.length_c   1.000
_cell.angle_alpha   90.00
_cell.angle_beta   90.00
_cell.angle_gamma   90.00
#
_symmetry.space_group_name_H-M   'P 1'
#
loop_
_entity.id
_entity.type
_entity.pdbx_description
1 polymer ?
#
loop_
_entity_poly.entity_id
_entity_poly.type
_entity_poly.pdbx_seq_one_letter_code
_entity_poly.pdbx_strand_id
1 'polypeptide(L)'
;MSKRRVVVTGLGTINPLGNNVEDSWEKLINGDSGIDYITSFDTEDLPVKFAGEVKDFDANEYMGKQHARKLDRSAHLSIYATEQALKDANFNTEERLGSNVGIVFGTGIGGIGATENAVRTYDERGASRINPLAITQLMPNSSTGQVAIKFGIEGPSLTITTACAASANAVGEAKNLIENGIVDIVVAGGTESGTTPMTIGAFAQIRALSTKNDSPESACSPFDKERDGFVMAEGSTVLVLEEEESAKKRGAKIYGYISGYGSTTDAHHITAPAEGGVGAVRAMDKAIKDAGVEVEDIDYINAHGTSTPANDKNETLAIKTLFGERAHEVNISSTKSMTGHLLGGAGAFESMVCLLSMQNNVIPPTINLVNKDEDCDLNYTPNKSINKEVNITMSNSFGFGGHNGVLVFSKE
;
A
#
# COMPACT_ATOMS: atom_id res chain seq x y z
N MET A 1 14.91 18.40 -23.44
CA MET A 1 13.46 18.21 -23.48
C MET A 1 12.98 18.38 -22.06
N SER A 2 11.86 19.06 -21.81
CA SER A 2 11.24 19.07 -20.48
C SER A 2 10.85 17.64 -20.08
N LYS A 3 11.03 17.29 -18.81
CA LYS A 3 10.60 16.01 -18.27
C LYS A 3 9.07 15.88 -18.44
N ARG A 4 8.59 14.71 -18.90
CA ARG A 4 7.15 14.47 -19.04
C ARG A 4 6.51 14.45 -17.64
N ARG A 5 5.37 15.09 -17.46
CA ARG A 5 4.66 15.08 -16.18
C ARG A 5 3.73 13.87 -16.11
N VAL A 6 3.59 13.31 -14.93
CA VAL A 6 2.79 12.10 -14.70
C VAL A 6 1.60 12.44 -13.81
N VAL A 7 0.41 12.14 -14.29
CA VAL A 7 -0.85 12.37 -13.58
C VAL A 7 -1.53 11.06 -13.20
N VAL A 8 -2.36 11.09 -12.17
CA VAL A 8 -3.22 9.98 -11.78
C VAL A 8 -4.63 10.25 -12.29
N THR A 9 -5.15 9.34 -13.11
CA THR A 9 -6.46 9.50 -13.78
C THR A 9 -7.51 8.52 -13.30
N GLY A 10 -7.11 7.46 -12.60
CA GLY A 10 -8.06 6.49 -12.04
C GLY A 10 -7.55 5.85 -10.76
N LEU A 11 -8.49 5.53 -9.89
CA LEU A 11 -8.27 4.88 -8.61
C LEU A 11 -9.19 3.67 -8.45
N GLY A 12 -8.67 2.61 -7.84
CA GLY A 12 -9.48 1.45 -7.46
C GLY A 12 -8.86 0.77 -6.25
N THR A 13 -9.69 0.28 -5.34
CA THR A 13 -9.22 -0.35 -4.11
C THR A 13 -10.20 -1.41 -3.61
N ILE A 14 -9.64 -2.38 -2.91
CA ILE A 14 -10.34 -3.33 -2.06
C ILE A 14 -9.47 -3.58 -0.83
N ASN A 15 -10.00 -3.33 0.36
CA ASN A 15 -9.25 -3.33 1.59
C ASN A 15 -10.19 -3.56 2.80
N PRO A 16 -9.70 -3.66 4.04
CA PRO A 16 -10.55 -3.93 5.21
C PRO A 16 -11.63 -2.88 5.50
N LEU A 17 -11.47 -1.65 5.00
CA LEU A 17 -12.48 -0.59 5.18
C LEU A 17 -13.58 -0.66 4.12
N GLY A 18 -13.29 -1.14 2.91
CA GLY A 18 -14.29 -1.17 1.85
C GLY A 18 -13.80 -1.81 0.55
N ASN A 19 -14.76 -2.14 -0.30
CA ASN A 19 -14.51 -2.78 -1.58
C ASN A 19 -14.48 -1.79 -2.75
N ASN A 20 -14.46 -0.50 -2.46
CA ASN A 20 -14.30 0.59 -3.45
C ASN A 20 -13.66 1.82 -2.80
N VAL A 21 -13.36 2.83 -3.61
CA VAL A 21 -12.67 4.05 -3.17
C VAL A 21 -13.56 4.90 -2.27
N GLU A 22 -14.83 5.06 -2.60
CA GLU A 22 -15.80 5.90 -1.91
C GLU A 22 -16.04 5.40 -0.48
N ASP A 23 -16.40 4.12 -0.32
CA ASP A 23 -16.63 3.51 0.99
C ASP A 23 -15.38 3.54 1.87
N SER A 24 -14.22 3.25 1.25
CA SER A 24 -12.92 3.28 1.97
C SER A 24 -12.58 4.68 2.46
N TRP A 25 -12.82 5.69 1.64
CA TRP A 25 -12.56 7.09 2.00
C TRP A 25 -13.50 7.58 3.10
N GLU A 26 -14.80 7.29 2.99
CA GLU A 26 -15.79 7.67 4.01
C GLU A 26 -15.41 7.11 5.38
N LYS A 27 -15.08 5.82 5.46
CA LYS A 27 -14.65 5.19 6.71
C LYS A 27 -13.32 5.74 7.23
N LEU A 28 -12.37 6.04 6.34
CA LEU A 28 -11.11 6.66 6.73
C LEU A 28 -11.31 8.02 7.43
N ILE A 29 -12.12 8.90 6.85
CA ILE A 29 -12.36 10.23 7.44
C ILE A 29 -13.21 10.18 8.72
N ASN A 30 -14.04 9.15 8.86
CA ASN A 30 -14.81 8.89 10.08
C ASN A 30 -13.95 8.29 11.21
N GLY A 31 -12.78 7.71 10.89
CA GLY A 31 -11.94 7.01 11.85
C GLY A 31 -12.44 5.62 12.19
N ASP A 32 -13.13 4.95 11.26
CA ASP A 32 -13.63 3.59 11.46
C ASP A 32 -12.47 2.57 11.35
N SER A 33 -12.52 1.50 12.16
CA SER A 33 -11.56 0.40 12.08
C SER A 33 -12.07 -0.72 11.20
N GLY A 34 -11.21 -1.21 10.29
CA GLY A 34 -11.44 -2.43 9.51
C GLY A 34 -10.83 -3.67 10.15
N ILE A 35 -10.16 -3.53 11.30
CA ILE A 35 -9.50 -4.61 12.03
C ILE A 35 -10.51 -5.33 12.90
N ASP A 36 -10.53 -6.66 12.82
CA ASP A 36 -11.47 -7.51 13.54
C ASP A 36 -10.86 -8.90 13.75
N TYR A 37 -11.55 -9.78 14.47
CA TYR A 37 -11.15 -11.18 14.57
C TYR A 37 -11.10 -11.85 13.20
N ILE A 38 -10.07 -12.69 12.99
CA ILE A 38 -9.90 -13.46 11.76
C ILE A 38 -11.06 -14.46 11.62
N THR A 39 -11.68 -14.49 10.45
CA THR A 39 -12.81 -15.37 10.13
C THR A 39 -12.52 -16.38 9.02
N SER A 40 -11.45 -16.18 8.26
CA SER A 40 -11.09 -16.99 7.09
C SER A 40 -10.47 -18.35 7.44
N PHE A 41 -9.95 -18.51 8.67
CA PHE A 41 -9.38 -19.77 9.18
C PHE A 41 -9.45 -19.82 10.71
N ASP A 42 -9.22 -21.05 11.27
CA ASP A 42 -9.18 -21.26 12.71
C ASP A 42 -7.91 -20.66 13.33
N THR A 43 -8.08 -19.88 14.39
CA THR A 43 -7.01 -19.16 15.11
C THR A 43 -6.74 -19.71 16.51
N GLU A 44 -7.30 -20.88 16.89
CA GLU A 44 -7.21 -21.43 18.26
C GLU A 44 -5.74 -21.55 18.72
N ASP A 45 -4.88 -22.11 17.86
CA ASP A 45 -3.46 -22.33 18.13
C ASP A 45 -2.56 -21.12 17.81
N LEU A 46 -3.11 -19.99 17.35
CA LEU A 46 -2.33 -18.82 16.98
C LEU A 46 -2.22 -17.81 18.12
N PRO A 47 -1.06 -17.17 18.29
CA PRO A 47 -0.87 -16.13 19.32
C PRO A 47 -1.61 -14.81 19.01
N VAL A 48 -1.94 -14.55 17.74
CA VAL A 48 -2.69 -13.39 17.27
C VAL A 48 -3.92 -13.85 16.53
N LYS A 49 -5.09 -13.33 16.90
CA LYS A 49 -6.40 -13.79 16.47
C LYS A 49 -7.18 -12.78 15.62
N PHE A 50 -6.56 -11.67 15.25
CA PHE A 50 -7.17 -10.58 14.53
C PHE A 50 -6.31 -10.10 13.36
N ALA A 51 -6.96 -9.50 12.37
CA ALA A 51 -6.34 -8.94 11.17
C ALA A 51 -7.31 -7.95 10.48
N GLY A 52 -6.81 -7.24 9.49
CA GLY A 52 -7.65 -6.54 8.52
C GLY A 52 -7.98 -7.48 7.36
N GLU A 53 -9.14 -8.13 7.38
CA GLU A 53 -9.63 -8.95 6.28
C GLU A 53 -10.51 -8.13 5.32
N VAL A 54 -10.44 -8.42 4.04
CA VAL A 54 -11.40 -7.92 3.05
C VAL A 54 -12.73 -8.64 3.27
N LYS A 55 -13.78 -7.87 3.57
CA LYS A 55 -15.13 -8.35 3.85
C LYS A 55 -16.02 -8.28 2.60
N ASP A 56 -17.05 -9.12 2.54
CA ASP A 56 -18.12 -9.08 1.50
C ASP A 56 -17.60 -9.17 0.05
N PHE A 57 -16.52 -9.93 -0.19
CA PHE A 57 -15.99 -10.20 -1.51
C PHE A 57 -15.86 -11.70 -1.79
N ASP A 58 -16.67 -12.21 -2.72
CA ASP A 58 -16.56 -13.57 -3.25
C ASP A 58 -16.03 -13.55 -4.69
N ALA A 59 -14.79 -14.01 -4.87
CA ALA A 59 -14.16 -14.13 -6.17
C ALA A 59 -14.92 -15.08 -7.13
N ASN A 60 -15.65 -16.09 -6.61
CA ASN A 60 -16.44 -16.98 -7.45
C ASN A 60 -17.64 -16.29 -8.07
N GLU A 61 -18.28 -15.37 -7.33
CA GLU A 61 -19.37 -14.54 -7.85
C GLU A 61 -18.85 -13.50 -8.83
N TYR A 62 -17.72 -12.85 -8.52
CA TYR A 62 -17.16 -11.79 -9.33
C TYR A 62 -16.62 -12.26 -10.68
N MET A 63 -15.83 -13.34 -10.71
CA MET A 63 -15.14 -13.77 -11.94
C MET A 63 -15.50 -15.19 -12.42
N GLY A 64 -16.45 -15.83 -11.75
CA GLY A 64 -16.87 -17.21 -12.03
C GLY A 64 -15.94 -18.26 -11.43
N LYS A 65 -16.54 -19.33 -10.87
CA LYS A 65 -15.86 -20.38 -10.11
C LYS A 65 -14.70 -21.05 -10.84
N GLN A 66 -14.82 -21.25 -12.17
CA GLN A 66 -13.76 -21.89 -12.96
C GLN A 66 -12.52 -21.01 -13.09
N HIS A 67 -12.70 -19.69 -13.16
CA HIS A 67 -11.60 -18.74 -13.26
C HIS A 67 -10.98 -18.49 -11.88
N ALA A 68 -11.79 -18.23 -10.86
CA ALA A 68 -11.32 -17.99 -9.50
C ALA A 68 -10.41 -19.10 -8.96
N ARG A 69 -10.75 -20.37 -9.20
CA ARG A 69 -9.93 -21.52 -8.77
C ARG A 69 -8.52 -21.59 -9.36
N LYS A 70 -8.27 -20.88 -10.46
CA LYS A 70 -6.95 -20.86 -11.12
C LYS A 70 -6.01 -19.82 -10.53
N LEU A 71 -6.49 -18.93 -9.70
CA LEU A 71 -5.79 -17.77 -9.19
C LEU A 71 -5.59 -17.86 -7.68
N ASP A 72 -4.57 -17.17 -7.17
CA ASP A 72 -4.41 -16.89 -5.75
C ASP A 72 -5.29 -15.70 -5.35
N ARG A 73 -5.58 -15.57 -4.05
CA ARG A 73 -6.40 -14.47 -3.53
C ARG A 73 -5.82 -13.09 -3.85
N SER A 74 -4.50 -12.92 -3.82
CA SER A 74 -3.85 -11.68 -4.21
C SER A 74 -4.17 -11.25 -5.65
N ALA A 75 -4.27 -12.23 -6.56
CA ALA A 75 -4.68 -11.98 -7.95
C ALA A 75 -6.18 -11.66 -8.06
N HIS A 76 -7.05 -12.26 -7.22
CA HIS A 76 -8.46 -11.88 -7.17
C HIS A 76 -8.63 -10.41 -6.81
N LEU A 77 -7.96 -9.97 -5.72
CA LEU A 77 -8.04 -8.60 -5.23
C LEU A 77 -7.45 -7.60 -6.24
N SER A 78 -6.33 -7.95 -6.87
CA SER A 78 -5.67 -7.07 -7.84
C SER A 78 -6.48 -6.88 -9.12
N ILE A 79 -7.11 -7.94 -9.64
CA ILE A 79 -8.00 -7.84 -10.82
C ILE A 79 -9.20 -6.96 -10.50
N TYR A 80 -9.81 -7.13 -9.32
CA TYR A 80 -10.97 -6.35 -8.90
C TYR A 80 -10.63 -4.87 -8.75
N ALA A 81 -9.56 -4.53 -8.05
CA ALA A 81 -9.10 -3.14 -7.89
C ALA A 81 -8.68 -2.52 -9.23
N THR A 82 -8.04 -3.30 -10.12
CA THR A 82 -7.65 -2.80 -11.46
C THR A 82 -8.87 -2.46 -12.31
N GLU A 83 -9.90 -3.31 -12.29
CA GLU A 83 -11.13 -3.03 -13.04
C GLU A 83 -11.79 -1.73 -12.59
N GLN A 84 -11.82 -1.46 -11.29
CA GLN A 84 -12.32 -0.19 -10.75
C GLN A 84 -11.47 0.99 -11.24
N ALA A 85 -10.14 0.92 -11.10
CA ALA A 85 -9.24 1.99 -11.52
C ALA A 85 -9.35 2.31 -13.00
N LEU A 86 -9.46 1.29 -13.86
CA LEU A 86 -9.65 1.48 -15.31
C LEU A 86 -11.01 2.10 -15.63
N LYS A 87 -12.08 1.69 -14.96
CA LYS A 87 -13.42 2.28 -15.12
C LYS A 87 -13.45 3.74 -14.66
N ASP A 88 -12.83 4.05 -13.53
CA ASP A 88 -12.71 5.42 -13.01
C ASP A 88 -11.89 6.32 -13.95
N ALA A 89 -10.86 5.75 -14.60
CA ALA A 89 -10.10 6.42 -15.65
C ALA A 89 -10.82 6.47 -17.01
N ASN A 90 -12.07 6.02 -17.12
CA ASN A 90 -12.85 5.93 -18.36
C ASN A 90 -12.22 5.06 -19.47
N PHE A 91 -11.54 3.96 -19.10
CA PHE A 91 -11.14 2.94 -20.04
C PHE A 91 -12.22 1.86 -20.20
N ASN A 92 -12.38 1.37 -21.42
CA ASN A 92 -13.24 0.20 -21.68
C ASN A 92 -12.53 -1.08 -21.22
N THR A 93 -12.99 -1.70 -20.15
CA THR A 93 -12.38 -2.89 -19.55
C THR A 93 -12.64 -4.19 -20.34
N GLU A 94 -13.51 -4.17 -21.36
CA GLU A 94 -13.76 -5.27 -22.26
C GLU A 94 -12.81 -5.26 -23.48
N GLU A 95 -12.10 -4.16 -23.71
CA GLU A 95 -11.13 -4.01 -24.78
C GLU A 95 -9.70 -4.21 -24.26
N ARG A 96 -8.82 -4.71 -25.14
CA ARG A 96 -7.39 -4.84 -24.81
C ARG A 96 -6.72 -3.47 -24.78
N LEU A 97 -5.93 -3.21 -23.75
CA LEU A 97 -5.26 -1.92 -23.57
C LEU A 97 -4.02 -1.76 -24.49
N GLY A 98 -3.41 -2.87 -24.93
CA GLY A 98 -2.34 -2.86 -25.93
C GLY A 98 -0.94 -2.52 -25.40
N SER A 99 -0.02 -2.28 -26.33
CA SER A 99 1.42 -2.18 -26.06
C SER A 99 1.90 -0.83 -25.50
N ASN A 100 1.08 0.22 -25.58
CA ASN A 100 1.40 1.52 -25.00
C ASN A 100 0.96 1.64 -23.52
N VAL A 101 0.45 0.56 -22.94
CA VAL A 101 0.08 0.46 -21.52
C VAL A 101 1.00 -0.53 -20.84
N GLY A 102 1.69 -0.08 -19.78
CA GLY A 102 2.49 -0.92 -18.90
C GLY A 102 1.77 -1.28 -17.61
N ILE A 103 2.34 -2.19 -16.85
CA ILE A 103 1.89 -2.55 -15.50
C ILE A 103 3.08 -2.70 -14.55
N VAL A 104 3.00 -2.09 -13.37
CA VAL A 104 4.00 -2.24 -12.31
C VAL A 104 3.27 -2.45 -10.98
N PHE A 105 3.39 -3.65 -10.42
CA PHE A 105 2.75 -3.98 -9.15
C PHE A 105 3.77 -4.33 -8.07
N GLY A 106 3.43 -3.94 -6.83
CA GLY A 106 4.16 -4.31 -5.63
C GLY A 106 3.47 -5.43 -4.86
N THR A 107 4.26 -6.35 -4.30
CA THR A 107 3.82 -7.35 -3.32
C THR A 107 4.99 -7.69 -2.41
N GLY A 108 4.72 -7.96 -1.14
CA GLY A 108 5.77 -8.35 -0.19
C GLY A 108 6.08 -9.82 -0.24
N ILE A 109 5.06 -10.67 -0.36
CA ILE A 109 5.19 -12.13 -0.21
C ILE A 109 4.73 -12.88 -1.48
N GLY A 110 3.73 -12.34 -2.19
CA GLY A 110 3.10 -13.01 -3.33
C GLY A 110 2.07 -14.05 -2.91
N GLY A 111 1.95 -15.14 -3.67
CA GLY A 111 0.92 -16.18 -3.47
C GLY A 111 1.20 -17.13 -2.32
N ILE A 112 1.27 -16.62 -1.10
CA ILE A 112 1.63 -17.42 0.09
C ILE A 112 0.54 -18.44 0.43
N GLY A 113 -0.74 -18.11 0.25
CA GLY A 113 -1.84 -19.04 0.45
C GLY A 113 -1.76 -20.26 -0.47
N ALA A 114 -1.38 -20.04 -1.73
CA ALA A 114 -1.12 -21.12 -2.68
C ALA A 114 0.08 -21.98 -2.26
N THR A 115 1.13 -21.38 -1.69
CA THR A 115 2.31 -22.08 -1.17
C THR A 115 1.93 -22.98 0.00
N GLU A 116 1.22 -22.46 1.00
CA GLU A 116 0.76 -23.25 2.15
C GLU A 116 -0.11 -24.44 1.71
N ASN A 117 -1.05 -24.21 0.82
CA ASN A 117 -1.93 -25.25 0.30
C ASN A 117 -1.15 -26.33 -0.49
N ALA A 118 -0.12 -25.94 -1.24
CA ALA A 118 0.71 -26.89 -1.98
C ALA A 118 1.55 -27.76 -1.03
N VAL A 119 2.15 -27.16 0.00
CA VAL A 119 2.93 -27.89 1.03
C VAL A 119 2.03 -28.86 1.80
N ARG A 120 0.88 -28.40 2.30
CA ARG A 120 -0.09 -29.25 3.00
C ARG A 120 -0.55 -30.42 2.13
N THR A 121 -0.86 -30.16 0.86
CA THR A 121 -1.26 -31.21 -0.08
C THR A 121 -0.13 -32.22 -0.31
N TYR A 122 1.11 -31.74 -0.41
CA TYR A 122 2.28 -32.62 -0.55
C TYR A 122 2.43 -33.55 0.64
N ASP A 123 2.36 -33.01 1.85
CA ASP A 123 2.54 -33.79 3.11
C ASP A 123 1.42 -34.82 3.32
N GLU A 124 0.15 -34.43 3.03
CA GLU A 124 -0.99 -35.32 3.25
C GLU A 124 -1.20 -36.35 2.13
N ARG A 125 -0.89 -36.02 0.88
CA ARG A 125 -1.34 -36.77 -0.31
C ARG A 125 -0.26 -37.03 -1.35
N GLY A 126 0.95 -36.52 -1.16
CA GLY A 126 2.09 -36.66 -2.06
C GLY A 126 2.06 -35.73 -3.29
N ALA A 127 3.20 -35.67 -3.98
CA ALA A 127 3.46 -34.73 -5.08
C ALA A 127 2.45 -34.80 -6.23
N SER A 128 1.91 -35.98 -6.53
CA SER A 128 0.94 -36.18 -7.62
C SER A 128 -0.43 -35.51 -7.40
N ARG A 129 -0.69 -35.02 -6.20
CA ARG A 129 -1.94 -34.36 -5.80
C ARG A 129 -1.82 -32.84 -5.68
N ILE A 130 -0.62 -32.29 -5.80
CA ILE A 130 -0.41 -30.84 -5.83
C ILE A 130 -1.20 -30.24 -7.00
N ASN A 131 -1.82 -29.07 -6.79
CA ASN A 131 -2.50 -28.35 -7.83
C ASN A 131 -1.54 -28.07 -9.02
N PRO A 132 -1.85 -28.46 -10.25
CA PRO A 132 -1.00 -28.20 -11.41
C PRO A 132 -0.68 -26.70 -11.63
N LEU A 133 -1.51 -25.82 -11.12
CA LEU A 133 -1.34 -24.36 -11.20
C LEU A 133 -0.62 -23.77 -9.99
N ALA A 134 -0.21 -24.56 -8.99
CA ALA A 134 0.42 -24.07 -7.76
C ALA A 134 1.62 -23.14 -8.06
N ILE A 135 2.49 -23.51 -8.99
CA ILE A 135 3.65 -22.68 -9.38
C ILE A 135 3.21 -21.32 -9.89
N THR A 136 2.22 -21.27 -10.79
CA THR A 136 1.73 -19.98 -11.36
C THR A 136 0.92 -19.15 -10.38
N GLN A 137 0.44 -19.74 -9.28
CA GLN A 137 -0.27 -19.06 -8.23
C GLN A 137 0.69 -18.48 -7.17
N LEU A 138 1.76 -19.22 -6.82
CA LEU A 138 2.67 -18.82 -5.75
C LEU A 138 3.72 -17.76 -6.14
N MET A 139 4.05 -17.64 -7.45
CA MET A 139 5.07 -16.68 -7.89
C MET A 139 4.65 -15.23 -7.58
N PRO A 140 5.57 -14.38 -7.08
CA PRO A 140 5.26 -12.96 -6.78
C PRO A 140 4.69 -12.18 -7.96
N ASN A 141 5.07 -12.52 -9.20
CA ASN A 141 4.56 -11.89 -10.41
C ASN A 141 3.19 -12.42 -10.88
N SER A 142 2.58 -13.32 -10.14
CA SER A 142 1.28 -13.92 -10.50
C SER A 142 0.20 -12.85 -10.68
N SER A 143 0.01 -11.98 -9.68
CA SER A 143 -1.01 -10.93 -9.72
C SER A 143 -0.80 -9.98 -10.90
N THR A 144 0.45 -9.52 -11.12
CA THR A 144 0.81 -8.65 -12.26
C THR A 144 0.49 -9.31 -13.60
N GLY A 145 0.89 -10.57 -13.76
CA GLY A 145 0.66 -11.33 -15.00
C GLY A 145 -0.83 -11.58 -15.26
N GLN A 146 -1.61 -11.90 -14.22
CA GLN A 146 -3.05 -12.15 -14.36
C GLN A 146 -3.83 -10.88 -14.72
N VAL A 147 -3.47 -9.74 -14.13
CA VAL A 147 -4.01 -8.43 -14.50
C VAL A 147 -3.66 -8.11 -15.95
N ALA A 148 -2.40 -8.28 -16.36
CA ALA A 148 -1.99 -8.03 -17.74
C ALA A 148 -2.76 -8.91 -18.75
N ILE A 149 -2.96 -10.19 -18.45
CA ILE A 149 -3.75 -11.12 -19.28
C ILE A 149 -5.22 -10.67 -19.35
N LYS A 150 -5.84 -10.35 -18.22
CA LYS A 150 -7.26 -9.97 -18.14
C LYS A 150 -7.57 -8.72 -18.96
N PHE A 151 -6.73 -7.70 -18.89
CA PHE A 151 -6.97 -6.41 -19.54
C PHE A 151 -6.18 -6.20 -20.83
N GLY A 152 -5.42 -7.19 -21.26
CA GLY A 152 -4.64 -7.11 -22.51
C GLY A 152 -3.57 -6.04 -22.47
N ILE A 153 -2.84 -5.91 -21.35
CA ILE A 153 -1.69 -5.00 -21.20
C ILE A 153 -0.49 -5.69 -21.83
N GLU A 154 0.10 -5.09 -22.86
CA GLU A 154 1.17 -5.68 -23.67
C GLU A 154 2.49 -4.92 -23.59
N GLY A 155 2.52 -3.78 -22.85
CA GLY A 155 3.73 -3.03 -22.57
C GLY A 155 4.57 -3.66 -21.45
N PRO A 156 5.53 -2.93 -20.87
CA PRO A 156 6.36 -3.40 -19.77
C PRO A 156 5.52 -3.92 -18.60
N SER A 157 5.87 -5.11 -18.09
CA SER A 157 5.18 -5.77 -16.99
C SER A 157 6.19 -6.14 -15.91
N LEU A 158 6.13 -5.47 -14.77
CA LEU A 158 7.11 -5.59 -13.68
C LEU A 158 6.41 -5.89 -12.35
N THR A 159 7.06 -6.71 -11.53
CA THR A 159 6.67 -6.93 -10.13
C THR A 159 7.81 -6.53 -9.21
N ILE A 160 7.51 -5.68 -8.24
CA ILE A 160 8.47 -5.18 -7.26
C ILE A 160 8.20 -5.83 -5.91
N THR A 161 9.25 -6.39 -5.31
CA THR A 161 9.18 -7.10 -4.02
C THR A 161 10.16 -6.48 -3.03
N THR A 162 9.86 -5.26 -2.58
CA THR A 162 10.64 -4.54 -1.56
C THR A 162 9.90 -4.49 -0.22
N ALA A 163 9.34 -5.64 0.17
CA ALA A 163 8.55 -5.81 1.39
C ALA A 163 7.45 -4.72 1.51
N CYS A 164 7.35 -4.05 2.66
CA CYS A 164 6.31 -3.03 2.91
C CYS A 164 6.42 -1.79 2.00
N ALA A 165 7.57 -1.55 1.35
CA ALA A 165 7.75 -0.45 0.39
C ALA A 165 7.40 -0.84 -1.06
N ALA A 166 6.96 -2.09 -1.31
CA ALA A 166 6.86 -2.64 -2.66
C ALA A 166 5.95 -1.83 -3.58
N SER A 167 4.74 -1.48 -3.15
CA SER A 167 3.82 -0.72 -4.01
C SER A 167 4.16 0.76 -4.10
N ALA A 168 4.79 1.37 -3.08
CA ALA A 168 5.33 2.72 -3.21
C ALA A 168 6.44 2.78 -4.28
N ASN A 169 7.36 1.81 -4.26
CA ASN A 169 8.37 1.66 -5.29
C ASN A 169 7.76 1.33 -6.66
N ALA A 170 6.68 0.52 -6.71
CA ALA A 170 5.98 0.21 -7.95
C ALA A 170 5.38 1.47 -8.61
N VAL A 171 4.74 2.34 -7.82
CA VAL A 171 4.20 3.63 -8.29
C VAL A 171 5.35 4.55 -8.75
N GLY A 172 6.46 4.61 -8.00
CA GLY A 172 7.64 5.39 -8.39
C GLY A 172 8.30 4.90 -9.68
N GLU A 173 8.46 3.58 -9.86
CA GLU A 173 9.01 3.03 -11.11
C GLU A 173 8.04 3.18 -12.28
N ALA A 174 6.74 3.11 -12.05
CA ALA A 174 5.73 3.42 -13.06
C ALA A 174 5.83 4.89 -13.54
N LYS A 175 6.04 5.84 -12.61
CA LYS A 175 6.36 7.23 -12.94
C LYS A 175 7.59 7.31 -13.85
N ASN A 176 8.67 6.61 -13.51
CA ASN A 176 9.90 6.59 -14.31
C ASN A 176 9.67 6.08 -15.73
N LEU A 177 8.84 5.04 -15.93
CA LEU A 177 8.53 4.52 -17.27
C LEU A 177 7.85 5.58 -18.14
N ILE A 178 6.91 6.34 -17.58
CA ILE A 178 6.19 7.40 -18.30
C ILE A 178 7.11 8.59 -18.56
N GLU A 179 7.84 9.08 -17.55
CA GLU A 179 8.76 10.22 -17.70
C GLU A 179 9.83 10.00 -18.76
N ASN A 180 10.34 8.77 -18.86
CA ASN A 180 11.33 8.37 -19.86
C ASN A 180 10.72 8.06 -21.24
N GLY A 181 9.40 8.17 -21.40
CA GLY A 181 8.72 7.96 -22.67
C GLY A 181 8.71 6.51 -23.14
N ILE A 182 8.81 5.55 -22.22
CA ILE A 182 8.74 4.12 -22.56
C ILE A 182 7.31 3.72 -22.91
N VAL A 183 6.33 4.24 -22.15
CA VAL A 183 4.89 4.12 -22.38
C VAL A 183 4.20 5.42 -21.95
N ASP A 184 2.95 5.62 -22.38
CA ASP A 184 2.16 6.79 -21.96
C ASP A 184 1.24 6.49 -20.78
N ILE A 185 0.94 5.21 -20.53
CA ILE A 185 0.01 4.78 -19.49
C ILE A 185 0.64 3.62 -18.70
N VAL A 186 0.50 3.65 -17.38
CA VAL A 186 0.89 2.52 -16.53
C VAL A 186 -0.21 2.26 -15.49
N VAL A 187 -0.65 1.01 -15.42
CA VAL A 187 -1.45 0.49 -14.32
C VAL A 187 -0.47 0.18 -13.17
N ALA A 188 -0.47 1.00 -12.13
CA ALA A 188 0.48 0.92 -11.04
C ALA A 188 -0.23 0.65 -9.72
N GLY A 189 0.39 -0.12 -8.83
CA GLY A 189 -0.23 -0.37 -7.53
C GLY A 189 0.40 -1.52 -6.80
N GLY A 190 -0.40 -2.18 -5.97
CA GLY A 190 0.07 -3.35 -5.24
C GLY A 190 -1.05 -4.15 -4.61
N THR A 191 -0.69 -5.34 -4.19
CA THR A 191 -1.61 -6.29 -3.58
C THR A 191 -0.89 -7.13 -2.55
N GLU A 192 -1.60 -7.50 -1.51
CA GLU A 192 -1.15 -8.51 -0.58
C GLU A 192 -2.32 -9.35 -0.08
N SER A 193 -2.09 -10.63 0.09
CA SER A 193 -3.01 -11.57 0.72
C SER A 193 -2.24 -12.45 1.70
N GLY A 194 -1.57 -11.76 2.64
CA GLY A 194 -0.69 -12.40 3.62
C GLY A 194 -1.39 -12.88 4.89
N THR A 195 -2.69 -12.71 5.03
CA THR A 195 -3.45 -13.15 6.21
C THR A 195 -3.68 -14.67 6.12
N THR A 196 -2.68 -15.43 6.52
CA THR A 196 -2.68 -16.90 6.54
C THR A 196 -2.11 -17.44 7.87
N PRO A 197 -2.44 -18.68 8.27
CA PRO A 197 -1.91 -19.26 9.52
C PRO A 197 -0.39 -19.20 9.63
N MET A 198 0.33 -19.55 8.56
CA MET A 198 1.79 -19.55 8.55
C MET A 198 2.36 -18.13 8.69
N THR A 199 1.84 -17.17 7.97
CA THR A 199 2.35 -15.78 8.03
C THR A 199 2.06 -15.13 9.37
N ILE A 200 0.86 -15.29 9.93
CA ILE A 200 0.53 -14.82 11.28
C ILE A 200 1.48 -15.45 12.29
N GLY A 201 1.66 -16.77 12.22
CA GLY A 201 2.58 -17.49 13.10
C GLY A 201 4.04 -17.00 12.95
N ALA A 202 4.52 -16.83 11.73
CA ALA A 202 5.90 -16.41 11.47
C ALA A 202 6.17 -14.97 11.95
N PHE A 203 5.28 -14.01 11.68
CA PHE A 203 5.42 -12.64 12.16
C PHE A 203 5.27 -12.53 13.68
N ALA A 204 4.42 -13.36 14.30
CA ALA A 204 4.31 -13.43 15.75
C ALA A 204 5.61 -13.97 16.40
N GLN A 205 6.29 -14.95 15.79
CA GLN A 205 7.55 -15.48 16.30
C GLN A 205 8.67 -14.45 16.35
N ILE A 206 8.72 -13.52 15.39
CA ILE A 206 9.66 -12.39 15.43
C ILE A 206 9.16 -11.21 16.26
N ARG A 207 8.01 -11.35 16.94
CA ARG A 207 7.39 -10.34 17.79
C ARG A 207 7.10 -9.02 17.05
N ALA A 208 6.69 -9.13 15.79
CA ALA A 208 6.37 -7.97 14.97
C ALA A 208 4.89 -7.58 15.04
N LEU A 209 4.01 -8.53 15.41
CA LEU A 209 2.57 -8.31 15.51
C LEU A 209 2.15 -7.83 16.90
N SER A 210 1.12 -7.00 16.93
CA SER A 210 0.38 -6.69 18.16
C SER A 210 -0.28 -7.96 18.70
N THR A 211 -0.32 -8.08 20.03
CA THR A 211 -0.89 -9.21 20.77
C THR A 211 -2.16 -8.85 21.56
N LYS A 212 -2.74 -7.70 21.30
CA LYS A 212 -3.94 -7.15 21.99
C LYS A 212 -5.23 -7.86 21.54
N ASN A 213 -5.30 -9.18 21.76
CA ASN A 213 -6.43 -10.02 21.31
C ASN A 213 -7.80 -9.62 21.92
N ASP A 214 -7.80 -8.94 23.07
CA ASP A 214 -9.05 -8.54 23.74
C ASP A 214 -9.70 -7.29 23.14
N SER A 215 -8.97 -6.56 22.27
CA SER A 215 -9.43 -5.32 21.63
C SER A 215 -8.85 -5.14 20.25
N PRO A 216 -9.26 -5.96 19.27
CA PRO A 216 -8.72 -5.95 17.91
C PRO A 216 -8.74 -4.57 17.25
N GLU A 217 -9.85 -3.83 17.37
CA GLU A 217 -10.08 -2.52 16.76
C GLU A 217 -9.09 -1.45 17.25
N SER A 218 -8.50 -1.64 18.43
CA SER A 218 -7.49 -0.74 19.01
C SER A 218 -6.07 -1.29 19.00
N ALA A 219 -5.86 -2.47 18.42
CA ALA A 219 -4.57 -3.15 18.42
C ALA A 219 -3.50 -2.44 17.59
N CYS A 220 -3.91 -1.80 16.49
CA CYS A 220 -3.03 -0.94 15.70
C CYS A 220 -3.10 0.50 16.21
N SER A 221 -2.07 0.92 16.96
CA SER A 221 -2.00 2.22 17.64
C SER A 221 -0.69 2.96 17.30
N PRO A 222 -0.50 3.42 16.04
CA PRO A 222 0.73 4.07 15.63
C PRO A 222 1.04 5.31 16.50
N PHE A 223 2.31 5.45 16.86
CA PHE A 223 2.85 6.55 17.68
C PHE A 223 2.36 6.59 19.15
N ASP A 224 1.45 5.68 19.54
CA ASP A 224 1.03 5.54 20.93
C ASP A 224 2.14 4.92 21.78
N LYS A 225 2.27 5.33 23.04
CA LYS A 225 3.27 4.81 23.97
C LYS A 225 3.14 3.31 24.23
N GLU A 226 1.92 2.78 24.16
CA GLU A 226 1.61 1.38 24.44
C GLU A 226 1.45 0.54 23.17
N ARG A 227 1.95 1.03 22.01
CA ARG A 227 2.04 0.23 20.78
C ARG A 227 2.96 -0.95 20.97
N ASP A 228 2.57 -2.12 20.46
CA ASP A 228 3.30 -3.37 20.70
C ASP A 228 3.60 -4.15 19.41
N GLY A 229 3.16 -3.67 18.24
CA GLY A 229 3.36 -4.33 16.96
C GLY A 229 2.37 -3.89 15.90
N PHE A 230 2.58 -4.31 14.67
CA PHE A 230 1.62 -4.03 13.61
C PHE A 230 0.47 -5.06 13.58
N VAL A 231 -0.60 -4.73 12.88
CA VAL A 231 -1.72 -5.64 12.58
C VAL A 231 -1.65 -6.03 11.12
N MET A 232 -1.61 -7.33 10.82
CA MET A 232 -1.64 -7.86 9.46
C MET A 232 -2.93 -7.47 8.75
N ALA A 233 -2.86 -7.12 7.47
CA ALA A 233 -4.03 -6.89 6.64
C ALA A 233 -3.82 -7.35 5.19
N GLU A 234 -4.92 -7.57 4.48
CA GLU A 234 -4.93 -7.89 3.06
C GLU A 234 -5.63 -6.80 2.25
N GLY A 235 -5.34 -6.73 0.96
CA GLY A 235 -6.01 -5.81 0.06
C GLY A 235 -5.22 -5.54 -1.23
N SER A 236 -5.82 -4.74 -2.08
CA SER A 236 -5.18 -4.25 -3.30
C SER A 236 -5.62 -2.82 -3.58
N THR A 237 -4.69 -1.99 -4.03
CA THR A 237 -4.98 -0.65 -4.53
C THR A 237 -4.22 -0.38 -5.80
N VAL A 238 -4.89 0.22 -6.76
CA VAL A 238 -4.41 0.45 -8.12
C VAL A 238 -4.66 1.89 -8.52
N LEU A 239 -3.65 2.49 -9.13
CA LEU A 239 -3.67 3.80 -9.73
C LEU A 239 -3.45 3.66 -11.24
N VAL A 240 -4.20 4.38 -12.05
CA VAL A 240 -3.90 4.55 -13.47
C VAL A 240 -3.08 5.82 -13.61
N LEU A 241 -1.82 5.66 -14.05
CA LEU A 241 -0.89 6.75 -14.29
C LEU A 241 -0.84 7.06 -15.77
N GLU A 242 -0.86 8.34 -16.13
CA GLU A 242 -0.78 8.78 -17.53
C GLU A 242 0.19 9.94 -17.70
N GLU A 243 0.74 10.03 -18.89
CA GLU A 243 1.41 11.24 -19.35
C GLU A 243 0.38 12.37 -19.43
N GLU A 244 0.72 13.55 -18.91
CA GLU A 244 -0.20 14.68 -18.71
C GLU A 244 -0.90 15.11 -19.99
N GLU A 245 -0.17 15.30 -21.09
CA GLU A 245 -0.75 15.77 -22.36
C GLU A 245 -1.65 14.69 -23.01
N SER A 246 -1.30 13.42 -22.82
CA SER A 246 -2.13 12.28 -23.24
C SER A 246 -3.45 12.26 -22.45
N ALA A 247 -3.40 12.42 -21.13
CA ALA A 247 -4.56 12.48 -20.26
C ALA A 247 -5.47 13.67 -20.60
N LYS A 248 -4.90 14.86 -20.78
CA LYS A 248 -5.64 16.09 -21.18
C LYS A 248 -6.30 15.93 -22.56
N LYS A 249 -5.58 15.36 -23.53
CA LYS A 249 -6.10 15.17 -24.90
C LYS A 249 -7.35 14.30 -24.95
N ARG A 250 -7.45 13.30 -24.08
CA ARG A 250 -8.64 12.44 -23.98
C ARG A 250 -9.71 12.97 -22.99
N GLY A 251 -9.46 14.11 -22.33
CA GLY A 251 -10.36 14.71 -21.35
C GLY A 251 -10.48 13.91 -20.05
N ALA A 252 -9.40 13.27 -19.62
CA ALA A 252 -9.38 12.49 -18.39
C ALA A 252 -9.59 13.37 -17.16
N LYS A 253 -10.24 12.82 -16.13
CA LYS A 253 -10.18 13.35 -14.78
C LYS A 253 -8.75 13.22 -14.26
N ILE A 254 -8.24 14.21 -13.57
CA ILE A 254 -6.92 14.20 -12.94
C ILE A 254 -7.11 14.34 -11.43
N TYR A 255 -6.62 13.36 -10.67
CA TYR A 255 -6.62 13.38 -9.20
C TYR A 255 -5.45 14.21 -8.63
N GLY A 256 -4.36 14.30 -9.35
CA GLY A 256 -3.14 14.98 -8.97
C GLY A 256 -1.96 14.43 -9.75
N TYR A 257 -0.79 14.93 -9.42
CA TYR A 257 0.49 14.58 -10.05
C TYR A 257 1.33 13.73 -9.11
N ILE A 258 2.07 12.80 -9.67
CA ILE A 258 3.18 12.17 -8.94
C ILE A 258 4.42 13.01 -9.21
N SER A 259 4.67 13.96 -8.33
CA SER A 259 5.71 14.98 -8.53
C SER A 259 7.10 14.47 -8.17
N GLY A 260 7.21 13.62 -7.14
CA GLY A 260 8.52 13.14 -6.68
C GLY A 260 8.52 11.70 -6.24
N TYR A 261 9.68 11.06 -6.42
CA TYR A 261 9.97 9.70 -5.97
C TYR A 261 11.39 9.61 -5.40
N GLY A 262 11.50 9.03 -4.21
CA GLY A 262 12.79 8.75 -3.58
C GLY A 262 12.87 7.30 -3.13
N SER A 263 13.91 6.59 -3.57
CA SER A 263 14.18 5.22 -3.13
C SER A 263 15.59 5.11 -2.59
N THR A 264 15.74 4.43 -1.44
CA THR A 264 17.03 4.17 -0.77
C THR A 264 17.01 2.82 -0.08
N THR A 265 18.19 2.38 0.36
CA THR A 265 18.35 1.20 1.19
C THR A 265 19.18 1.56 2.42
N ASP A 266 18.76 1.06 3.61
CA ASP A 266 19.50 1.26 4.86
C ASP A 266 20.85 0.54 4.87
N ALA A 267 20.91 -0.64 4.25
CA ALA A 267 22.07 -1.52 4.26
C ALA A 267 22.59 -1.81 5.69
N HIS A 268 21.68 -2.04 6.63
CA HIS A 268 21.96 -2.16 8.05
C HIS A 268 21.58 -3.54 8.62
N HIS A 269 20.30 -3.88 8.67
CA HIS A 269 19.77 -5.13 9.22
C HIS A 269 18.53 -5.57 8.45
N ILE A 270 18.23 -6.89 8.51
CA ILE A 270 17.12 -7.47 7.71
C ILE A 270 15.72 -6.99 8.17
N THR A 271 15.54 -6.73 9.48
CA THR A 271 14.23 -6.32 10.04
C THR A 271 14.27 -5.00 10.79
N ALA A 272 15.41 -4.58 11.34
CA ALA A 272 15.53 -3.36 12.11
C ALA A 272 15.93 -2.18 11.21
N PRO A 273 15.26 -1.02 11.34
CA PRO A 273 15.68 0.19 10.63
C PRO A 273 17.06 0.66 11.11
N ALA A 274 17.78 1.37 10.25
CA ALA A 274 19.04 2.01 10.64
C ALA A 274 18.78 3.05 11.72
N GLU A 275 19.67 3.11 12.72
CA GLU A 275 19.55 4.08 13.82
C GLU A 275 19.48 5.51 13.27
N GLY A 276 18.61 6.33 13.86
CA GLY A 276 18.36 7.69 13.41
C GLY A 276 17.55 7.82 12.13
N GLY A 277 17.04 6.71 11.55
CA GLY A 277 16.23 6.73 10.34
C GLY A 277 16.96 7.30 9.11
N VAL A 278 18.28 7.20 9.05
CA VAL A 278 19.12 7.87 8.02
C VAL A 278 18.74 7.46 6.59
N GLY A 279 18.28 6.23 6.37
CA GLY A 279 17.79 5.79 5.06
C GLY A 279 16.47 6.46 4.69
N ALA A 280 15.56 6.57 5.65
CA ALA A 280 14.28 7.28 5.50
C ALA A 280 14.51 8.78 5.22
N VAL A 281 15.41 9.44 5.94
CA VAL A 281 15.80 10.83 5.66
C VAL A 281 16.26 10.99 4.21
N ARG A 282 17.15 10.12 3.73
CA ARG A 282 17.64 10.18 2.35
C ARG A 282 16.53 9.92 1.32
N ALA A 283 15.59 9.04 1.62
CA ALA A 283 14.47 8.75 0.71
C ALA A 283 13.51 9.95 0.62
N MET A 284 13.15 10.55 1.75
CA MET A 284 12.33 11.75 1.80
C MET A 284 13.00 12.93 1.09
N ASP A 285 14.29 13.20 1.36
CA ASP A 285 15.06 14.26 0.70
C ASP A 285 15.14 14.08 -0.82
N LYS A 286 15.34 12.84 -1.29
CA LYS A 286 15.32 12.54 -2.73
C LYS A 286 13.96 12.80 -3.36
N ALA A 287 12.86 12.40 -2.69
CA ALA A 287 11.51 12.60 -3.20
C ALA A 287 11.16 14.10 -3.30
N ILE A 288 11.53 14.90 -2.29
CA ILE A 288 11.37 16.35 -2.27
C ILE A 288 12.16 17.00 -3.42
N LYS A 289 13.42 16.62 -3.59
CA LYS A 289 14.26 17.13 -4.69
C LYS A 289 13.76 16.73 -6.08
N ASP A 290 13.25 15.51 -6.24
CA ASP A 290 12.66 15.05 -7.51
C ASP A 290 11.36 15.81 -7.83
N ALA A 291 10.59 16.14 -6.78
CA ALA A 291 9.39 16.96 -6.91
C ALA A 291 9.68 18.45 -7.21
N GLY A 292 10.89 18.92 -6.90
CA GLY A 292 11.27 20.32 -7.05
C GLY A 292 10.59 21.26 -6.05
N VAL A 293 10.28 20.75 -4.85
CA VAL A 293 9.64 21.47 -3.75
C VAL A 293 10.55 21.54 -2.53
N GLU A 294 10.18 22.35 -1.55
CA GLU A 294 10.88 22.44 -0.26
C GLU A 294 10.07 21.75 0.85
N VAL A 295 10.68 21.51 2.00
CA VAL A 295 10.00 20.86 3.14
C VAL A 295 8.82 21.69 3.66
N GLU A 296 8.89 23.01 3.50
CA GLU A 296 7.86 23.97 3.85
C GLU A 296 6.59 23.84 3.05
N ASP A 297 6.70 23.31 1.82
CA ASP A 297 5.57 23.14 0.90
C ASP A 297 4.73 21.89 1.21
N ILE A 298 5.25 20.97 2.01
CA ILE A 298 4.54 19.73 2.38
C ILE A 298 3.43 20.02 3.41
N ASP A 299 2.19 19.85 3.03
CA ASP A 299 1.01 20.07 3.88
C ASP A 299 0.65 18.86 4.75
N TYR A 300 0.90 17.64 4.23
CA TYR A 300 0.52 16.39 4.86
C TYR A 300 1.51 15.27 4.57
N ILE A 301 1.84 14.48 5.60
CA ILE A 301 2.63 13.26 5.49
C ILE A 301 1.74 12.06 5.88
N ASN A 302 1.49 11.16 4.92
CA ASN A 302 0.99 9.83 5.25
C ASN A 302 2.19 8.97 5.66
N ALA A 303 2.30 8.72 6.95
CA ALA A 303 3.44 8.05 7.55
C ALA A 303 3.41 6.54 7.31
N HIS A 304 4.57 5.92 7.31
CA HIS A 304 4.66 4.46 7.38
C HIS A 304 3.99 3.96 8.65
N GLY A 305 4.29 4.52 9.82
CA GLY A 305 3.52 4.42 11.06
C GLY A 305 2.90 3.05 11.32
N THR A 306 3.72 2.03 11.54
CA THR A 306 3.28 0.62 11.63
C THR A 306 2.75 0.21 13.00
N SER A 307 2.78 1.09 14.00
CA SER A 307 2.49 0.70 15.40
C SER A 307 3.56 -0.20 16.03
N THR A 308 4.75 -0.29 15.42
CA THR A 308 5.89 -0.97 16.03
C THR A 308 6.76 0.02 16.80
N PRO A 309 7.28 -0.36 17.99
CA PRO A 309 8.11 0.56 18.79
C PRO A 309 9.30 1.14 18.01
N ALA A 310 9.98 0.31 17.23
CA ALA A 310 11.19 0.72 16.50
C ALA A 310 10.89 1.62 15.31
N ASN A 311 9.91 1.27 14.46
CA ASN A 311 9.60 2.06 13.27
C ASN A 311 9.12 3.46 13.64
N ASP A 312 8.12 3.56 14.52
CA ASP A 312 7.43 4.83 14.78
C ASP A 312 8.37 5.86 15.42
N LYS A 313 9.25 5.40 16.31
CA LYS A 313 10.33 6.22 16.86
C LYS A 313 11.33 6.68 15.79
N ASN A 314 11.82 5.77 14.94
CA ASN A 314 12.80 6.12 13.91
C ASN A 314 12.20 7.03 12.83
N GLU A 315 10.95 6.81 12.43
CA GLU A 315 10.25 7.67 11.47
C GLU A 315 10.04 9.08 12.03
N THR A 316 9.63 9.20 13.31
CA THR A 316 9.55 10.48 14.01
C THR A 316 10.88 11.22 13.97
N LEU A 317 11.97 10.53 14.29
CA LEU A 317 13.31 11.12 14.27
C LEU A 317 13.75 11.52 12.85
N ALA A 318 13.43 10.69 11.85
CA ALA A 318 13.74 10.99 10.46
C ALA A 318 13.00 12.24 9.96
N ILE A 319 11.72 12.38 10.29
CA ILE A 319 10.93 13.57 9.96
C ILE A 319 11.51 14.80 10.67
N LYS A 320 11.83 14.73 11.97
CA LYS A 320 12.48 15.82 12.69
C LYS A 320 13.82 16.21 12.08
N THR A 321 14.62 15.24 11.67
CA THR A 321 15.94 15.48 11.08
C THR A 321 15.84 16.24 9.77
N LEU A 322 14.88 15.89 8.92
CA LEU A 322 14.73 16.52 7.60
C LEU A 322 13.98 17.86 7.67
N PHE A 323 12.89 17.92 8.44
CA PHE A 323 11.97 19.06 8.49
C PHE A 323 12.37 20.12 9.51
N GLY A 324 13.30 19.82 10.46
CA GLY A 324 13.66 20.74 11.52
C GLY A 324 12.45 21.20 12.35
N GLU A 325 12.33 22.50 12.59
CA GLU A 325 11.20 23.08 13.33
C GLU A 325 9.84 22.85 12.63
N ARG A 326 9.83 22.78 11.30
CA ARG A 326 8.64 22.50 10.49
C ARG A 326 8.00 21.14 10.82
N ALA A 327 8.75 20.19 11.36
CA ALA A 327 8.25 18.87 11.75
C ALA A 327 7.08 18.93 12.74
N HIS A 328 7.03 19.95 13.60
CA HIS A 328 5.97 20.16 14.60
C HIS A 328 4.70 20.81 14.02
N GLU A 329 4.77 21.38 12.82
CA GLU A 329 3.67 22.11 12.17
C GLU A 329 2.98 21.27 11.08
N VAL A 330 3.73 20.39 10.39
CA VAL A 330 3.17 19.53 9.37
C VAL A 330 2.21 18.50 9.97
N ASN A 331 1.08 18.26 9.31
CA ASN A 331 0.17 17.21 9.72
C ASN A 331 0.67 15.85 9.25
N ILE A 332 0.66 14.91 10.15
CA ILE A 332 1.05 13.52 9.89
C ILE A 332 -0.13 12.62 10.24
N SER A 333 -0.36 11.53 9.53
CA SER A 333 -1.22 10.46 10.04
C SER A 333 -0.77 9.09 9.52
N SER A 334 -1.10 8.04 10.28
CA SER A 334 -0.97 6.67 9.83
C SER A 334 -2.36 6.04 9.67
N THR A 335 -2.74 5.79 8.43
CA THR A 335 -4.00 5.11 8.09
C THR A 335 -3.98 3.63 8.43
N LYS A 336 -2.81 3.06 8.73
CA LYS A 336 -2.69 1.69 9.25
C LYS A 336 -3.38 1.49 10.58
N SER A 337 -3.62 2.56 11.35
CA SER A 337 -4.45 2.51 12.55
C SER A 337 -5.86 1.99 12.27
N MET A 338 -6.37 2.18 11.04
CA MET A 338 -7.71 1.82 10.60
C MET A 338 -7.74 0.56 9.72
N THR A 339 -6.80 0.45 8.78
CA THR A 339 -6.75 -0.69 7.83
C THR A 339 -5.97 -1.89 8.35
N GLY A 340 -5.08 -1.71 9.31
CA GLY A 340 -3.94 -2.60 9.50
C GLY A 340 -2.88 -2.39 8.40
N HIS A 341 -1.86 -3.22 8.39
CA HIS A 341 -0.73 -3.12 7.48
C HIS A 341 -0.92 -4.07 6.28
N LEU A 342 -1.20 -3.51 5.10
CA LEU A 342 -1.36 -4.26 3.85
C LEU A 342 -0.02 -4.72 3.24
N LEU A 343 1.06 -4.72 4.00
CA LEU A 343 2.40 -5.12 3.57
C LEU A 343 2.79 -4.51 2.22
N GLY A 344 3.03 -5.35 1.20
CA GLY A 344 3.41 -4.89 -0.13
C GLY A 344 2.35 -4.06 -0.86
N GLY A 345 1.09 -4.14 -0.46
CA GLY A 345 -0.01 -3.32 -0.98
C GLY A 345 -0.16 -1.94 -0.33
N ALA A 346 0.50 -1.71 0.81
CA ALA A 346 0.27 -0.52 1.65
C ALA A 346 0.56 0.81 0.94
N GLY A 347 1.70 0.94 0.28
CA GLY A 347 2.12 2.21 -0.33
C GLY A 347 1.19 2.70 -1.45
N ALA A 348 0.54 1.80 -2.18
CA ALA A 348 -0.47 2.18 -3.19
C ALA A 348 -1.76 2.70 -2.52
N PHE A 349 -2.21 2.06 -1.43
CA PHE A 349 -3.33 2.55 -0.65
C PHE A 349 -3.05 3.93 -0.06
N GLU A 350 -1.89 4.13 0.51
CA GLU A 350 -1.43 5.40 1.08
C GLU A 350 -1.27 6.49 0.01
N SER A 351 -0.86 6.12 -1.21
CA SER A 351 -0.85 7.02 -2.37
C SER A 351 -2.26 7.50 -2.73
N MET A 352 -3.25 6.60 -2.74
CA MET A 352 -4.66 6.95 -2.92
C MET A 352 -5.14 7.90 -1.82
N VAL A 353 -4.78 7.65 -0.56
CA VAL A 353 -5.14 8.53 0.56
C VAL A 353 -4.54 9.93 0.38
N CYS A 354 -3.28 10.06 -0.03
CA CYS A 354 -2.64 11.33 -0.33
C CYS A 354 -3.40 12.13 -1.40
N LEU A 355 -3.75 11.48 -2.51
CA LEU A 355 -4.52 12.09 -3.59
C LEU A 355 -5.92 12.54 -3.14
N LEU A 356 -6.64 11.69 -2.40
CA LEU A 356 -7.98 12.02 -1.90
C LEU A 356 -7.93 13.11 -0.83
N SER A 357 -6.87 13.18 -0.02
CA SER A 357 -6.67 14.27 0.94
C SER A 357 -6.54 15.62 0.24
N MET A 358 -5.81 15.68 -0.88
CA MET A 358 -5.71 16.88 -1.71
C MET A 358 -7.05 17.25 -2.37
N GLN A 359 -7.75 16.27 -2.93
CA GLN A 359 -9.03 16.50 -3.62
C GLN A 359 -10.13 17.01 -2.67
N ASN A 360 -10.18 16.49 -1.45
CA ASN A 360 -11.23 16.79 -0.48
C ASN A 360 -10.83 17.85 0.55
N ASN A 361 -9.56 18.25 0.61
CA ASN A 361 -9.01 19.10 1.66
C ASN A 361 -9.30 18.56 3.08
N VAL A 362 -9.13 17.24 3.26
CA VAL A 362 -9.34 16.52 4.52
C VAL A 362 -8.15 15.61 4.79
N ILE A 363 -7.58 15.68 5.98
CA ILE A 363 -6.53 14.77 6.44
C ILE A 363 -7.17 13.72 7.37
N PRO A 364 -7.07 12.42 7.03
CA PRO A 364 -7.61 11.35 7.88
C PRO A 364 -6.80 11.22 9.18
N PRO A 365 -7.41 10.70 10.26
CA PRO A 365 -6.76 10.61 11.56
C PRO A 365 -5.77 9.44 11.66
N THR A 366 -4.91 9.49 12.67
CA THR A 366 -4.36 8.31 13.34
C THR A 366 -5.29 7.99 14.50
N ILE A 367 -6.07 6.92 14.41
CA ILE A 367 -6.90 6.48 15.54
C ILE A 367 -6.07 5.69 16.55
N ASN A 368 -6.63 5.47 17.76
CA ASN A 368 -6.00 4.72 18.86
C ASN A 368 -4.75 5.40 19.47
N LEU A 369 -4.54 6.67 19.19
CA LEU A 369 -3.49 7.48 19.81
C LEU A 369 -4.03 8.10 21.10
N VAL A 370 -3.80 7.42 22.23
CA VAL A 370 -4.34 7.76 23.55
C VAL A 370 -3.22 8.22 24.49
N ASN A 371 -2.12 7.47 24.52
CA ASN A 371 -1.02 7.68 25.45
C ASN A 371 0.15 8.34 24.71
N LYS A 372 0.53 9.54 25.16
CA LYS A 372 1.66 10.26 24.58
C LYS A 372 2.97 9.51 24.79
N ASP A 373 3.77 9.40 23.75
CA ASP A 373 5.14 8.90 23.78
C ASP A 373 6.11 10.07 23.58
N GLU A 374 7.09 10.21 24.48
CA GLU A 374 8.11 11.26 24.38
C GLU A 374 9.02 11.11 23.15
N ASP A 375 9.16 9.89 22.63
CA ASP A 375 9.90 9.59 21.39
C ASP A 375 9.06 9.88 20.12
N CYS A 376 7.73 10.06 20.26
CA CYS A 376 6.77 10.32 19.19
C CYS A 376 5.93 11.55 19.52
N ASP A 377 6.52 12.75 19.39
CA ASP A 377 5.99 14.03 19.89
C ASP A 377 5.53 15.01 18.80
N LEU A 378 5.32 14.52 17.55
CA LEU A 378 4.84 15.32 16.43
C LEU A 378 3.30 15.39 16.38
N ASN A 379 2.77 16.11 15.38
CA ASN A 379 1.33 16.22 15.16
C ASN A 379 0.81 15.08 14.27
N TYR A 380 0.42 13.96 14.89
CA TYR A 380 -0.07 12.77 14.18
C TYR A 380 -1.57 12.79 13.86
N THR A 381 -2.22 13.95 13.89
CA THR A 381 -3.67 14.10 13.63
C THR A 381 -4.50 13.10 14.46
N PRO A 382 -4.49 13.20 15.80
CA PRO A 382 -5.00 12.14 16.67
C PRO A 382 -6.53 12.01 16.62
N ASN A 383 -7.01 10.80 16.38
CA ASN A 383 -8.37 10.31 16.56
C ASN A 383 -9.50 10.99 15.76
N LYS A 384 -9.26 12.12 15.12
CA LYS A 384 -10.27 12.82 14.30
C LYS A 384 -9.64 13.40 13.04
N SER A 385 -10.33 13.27 11.93
CA SER A 385 -9.96 13.94 10.69
C SER A 385 -10.01 15.46 10.85
N ILE A 386 -9.22 16.18 10.09
CA ILE A 386 -9.20 17.62 10.06
C ILE A 386 -9.45 18.16 8.65
N ASN A 387 -10.24 19.24 8.57
CA ASN A 387 -10.40 20.00 7.35
C ASN A 387 -9.25 21.00 7.24
N LYS A 388 -8.44 20.86 6.20
CA LYS A 388 -7.30 21.72 5.94
C LYS A 388 -7.02 21.72 4.44
N GLU A 389 -6.72 22.87 3.88
CA GLU A 389 -6.23 22.94 2.49
C GLU A 389 -4.93 22.12 2.36
N VAL A 390 -4.92 21.22 1.38
CA VAL A 390 -3.81 20.29 1.11
C VAL A 390 -3.49 20.37 -0.37
N ASN A 391 -2.28 20.81 -0.70
CA ASN A 391 -1.81 20.98 -2.07
C ASN A 391 -0.67 20.03 -2.40
N ILE A 392 0.20 19.72 -1.41
CA ILE A 392 1.34 18.82 -1.59
C ILE A 392 1.36 17.82 -0.44
N THR A 393 1.45 16.54 -0.78
CA THR A 393 1.48 15.44 0.18
C THR A 393 2.69 14.54 -0.03
N MET A 394 3.13 13.91 1.05
CA MET A 394 4.20 12.91 1.04
C MET A 394 3.67 11.60 1.60
N SER A 395 4.02 10.47 0.97
CA SER A 395 3.74 9.11 1.46
C SER A 395 5.04 8.38 1.74
N ASN A 396 5.20 7.89 2.97
CA ASN A 396 6.38 7.16 3.42
C ASN A 396 6.11 5.66 3.50
N SER A 397 7.00 4.85 2.95
CA SER A 397 6.96 3.40 3.06
C SER A 397 8.34 2.84 3.37
N PHE A 398 8.48 2.16 4.51
CA PHE A 398 9.74 1.59 4.98
C PHE A 398 9.59 0.09 5.20
N GLY A 399 10.37 -0.73 4.49
CA GLY A 399 10.21 -2.18 4.44
C GLY A 399 11.37 -2.93 5.07
N PHE A 400 11.10 -4.15 5.53
CA PHE A 400 12.12 -5.11 5.89
C PHE A 400 13.13 -5.27 4.74
N GLY A 401 14.40 -5.55 5.07
CA GLY A 401 15.51 -5.45 4.13
C GLY A 401 16.11 -4.04 4.05
N GLY A 402 15.52 -3.07 4.80
CA GLY A 402 15.95 -1.68 4.80
C GLY A 402 15.51 -0.92 3.55
N HIS A 403 14.48 -1.37 2.86
CA HIS A 403 13.94 -0.72 1.67
C HIS A 403 13.11 0.51 2.06
N ASN A 404 13.41 1.66 1.50
CA ASN A 404 12.68 2.91 1.72
C ASN A 404 12.14 3.41 0.37
N GLY A 405 10.84 3.68 0.31
CA GLY A 405 10.15 4.27 -0.82
C GLY A 405 9.32 5.47 -0.36
N VAL A 406 9.55 6.63 -0.94
CA VAL A 406 8.81 7.86 -0.63
C VAL A 406 8.28 8.47 -1.90
N LEU A 407 7.01 8.86 -1.87
CA LEU A 407 6.32 9.52 -2.98
C LEU A 407 5.87 10.92 -2.55
N VAL A 408 5.97 11.88 -3.46
CA VAL A 408 5.40 13.21 -3.30
C VAL A 408 4.34 13.43 -4.38
N PHE A 409 3.17 13.88 -3.95
CA PHE A 409 2.06 14.20 -4.82
C PHE A 409 1.75 15.68 -4.73
N SER A 410 1.32 16.29 -5.85
CA SER A 410 0.87 17.68 -5.90
C SER A 410 -0.45 17.82 -6.65
N LYS A 411 -1.17 18.90 -6.36
CA LYS A 411 -2.42 19.24 -7.04
C LYS A 411 -2.20 19.69 -8.48
N GLU A 412 -1.07 20.40 -8.72
CA GLU A 412 -0.60 20.92 -10.01
C GLU A 412 0.89 20.68 -10.20
#